data_83aeb11e3b2551756fc8b8fc0033924a
#
_entry.id   83aeb11e3b2551756fc8b8fc0033924a
#
_cell.length_a   1.000
_cell.length_b   1.000
_cell.length_c   1.000
_cell.angle_alpha   90.00
_cell.angle_beta   90.00
_cell.angle_gamma   90.00
#
_symmetry.space_group_name_H-M   'P 1'
#
loop_
_entity.id
_entity.type
_entity.pdbx_description
1 polymer ?
#
loop_
_entity_poly.entity_id
_entity_poly.type
_entity_poly.pdbx_seq_one_letter_code
_entity_poly.pdbx_strand_id
1 'polypeptide(L)'
;MKFLLPLLIFFFIVSCANDDDDHDEIELDEGKWIELSYPFSNETLYWPNNPTGFVMDTLFQGMTPGGFFYSSFGFCAPEHGGTHLDAPVHFAEGRKSVDELSLPQLTGHAVVIDISAKALSNRDYMVSIDDVQQWEITNGAIPDSVILMFRTGYGQYYPDAVRYFGTDKKGDSAIALLHFPGIDPQLAEWLVKNKKIKAVGIDTPSIDYGQSNDFRTHRILLAENIPAFENVANLDQLPLTESYVVALPMPIKKGSGAPLHIIAFVPD
;
A
#
# COMPACT_ATOMS: atom_id res chain seq x y z
N MET A 1 -47.67 -15.56 71.13
CA MET A 1 -46.31 -15.07 70.75
C MET A 1 -46.05 -15.38 69.27
N LYS A 2 -46.16 -14.42 68.40
CA LYS A 2 -45.91 -14.58 66.96
C LYS A 2 -44.53 -14.04 66.70
N PHE A 3 -43.58 -14.88 66.26
CA PHE A 3 -42.24 -14.48 65.82
C PHE A 3 -42.34 -14.06 64.38
N LEU A 4 -42.02 -12.78 64.10
CA LEU A 4 -41.77 -12.27 62.74
C LEU A 4 -40.29 -12.50 62.41
N LEU A 5 -40.02 -13.22 61.33
CA LEU A 5 -38.70 -13.42 60.78
C LEU A 5 -38.45 -12.32 59.75
N PRO A 6 -37.37 -11.51 59.81
CA PRO A 6 -37.11 -10.50 58.76
C PRO A 6 -36.50 -11.19 57.56
N LEU A 7 -37.11 -10.93 56.40
CA LEU A 7 -36.62 -11.33 55.09
C LEU A 7 -35.50 -10.39 54.67
N LEU A 8 -34.25 -10.88 54.69
CA LEU A 8 -33.10 -10.16 54.15
C LEU A 8 -33.11 -10.33 52.62
N ILE A 9 -33.40 -9.22 51.89
CA ILE A 9 -33.28 -9.15 50.44
C ILE A 9 -31.83 -8.80 50.13
N PHE A 10 -31.07 -9.74 49.58
CA PHE A 10 -29.75 -9.50 49.00
C PHE A 10 -29.93 -8.90 47.61
N PHE A 11 -29.61 -7.62 47.46
CA PHE A 11 -29.41 -7.02 46.13
C PHE A 11 -28.07 -7.46 45.56
N PHE A 12 -28.08 -8.36 44.60
CA PHE A 12 -26.92 -8.59 43.74
C PHE A 12 -26.80 -7.41 42.80
N ILE A 13 -25.84 -6.53 43.06
CA ILE A 13 -25.38 -5.55 42.07
C ILE A 13 -24.55 -6.34 41.05
N VAL A 14 -25.16 -6.67 39.91
CA VAL A 14 -24.42 -7.09 38.72
C VAL A 14 -23.73 -5.85 38.21
N SER A 15 -22.46 -5.68 38.56
CA SER A 15 -21.58 -4.74 37.86
C SER A 15 -21.35 -5.32 36.45
N CYS A 16 -22.04 -4.75 35.43
CA CYS A 16 -21.59 -4.90 34.06
C CYS A 16 -20.25 -4.18 34.02
N ALA A 17 -19.15 -4.94 33.96
CA ALA A 17 -17.93 -4.42 33.43
C ALA A 17 -18.25 -4.08 31.95
N ASN A 18 -18.28 -2.81 31.62
CA ASN A 18 -18.13 -2.40 30.25
C ASN A 18 -16.71 -2.88 29.88
N ASP A 19 -16.62 -3.88 29.04
CA ASP A 19 -15.47 -4.01 28.16
C ASP A 19 -15.55 -2.78 27.26
N ASP A 20 -14.82 -1.73 27.62
CA ASP A 20 -14.46 -0.66 26.71
C ASP A 20 -13.52 -1.31 25.68
N ASP A 21 -14.10 -1.98 24.68
CA ASP A 21 -13.46 -2.15 23.40
C ASP A 21 -13.26 -0.72 22.88
N ASP A 22 -12.07 -0.21 23.10
CA ASP A 22 -11.58 1.04 22.53
C ASP A 22 -11.46 0.81 21.00
N HIS A 23 -12.63 0.77 20.34
CA HIS A 23 -12.69 0.91 18.90
C HIS A 23 -12.35 2.37 18.62
N ASP A 24 -11.12 2.61 18.17
CA ASP A 24 -10.72 3.90 17.60
C ASP A 24 -11.75 4.27 16.51
N GLU A 25 -12.79 5.01 16.88
CA GLU A 25 -13.76 5.55 15.94
C GLU A 25 -13.04 6.61 15.10
N ILE A 26 -12.91 6.36 13.80
CA ILE A 26 -12.36 7.34 12.87
C ILE A 26 -13.50 8.25 12.44
N GLU A 27 -13.49 9.47 12.94
CA GLU A 27 -14.38 10.53 12.46
C GLU A 27 -13.86 11.04 11.12
N LEU A 28 -14.55 10.72 10.02
CA LEU A 28 -14.13 11.04 8.65
C LEU A 28 -14.54 12.45 8.20
N ASP A 29 -15.15 13.25 9.05
CA ASP A 29 -15.64 14.60 8.79
C ASP A 29 -14.68 15.70 9.31
N GLU A 30 -13.76 15.38 10.22
CA GLU A 30 -12.73 16.28 10.73
C GLU A 30 -11.34 15.83 10.26
N GLY A 31 -10.88 16.37 9.12
CA GLY A 31 -9.59 16.00 8.52
C GLY A 31 -9.56 16.18 7.00
N LYS A 32 -8.52 15.65 6.38
CA LYS A 32 -8.32 15.75 4.94
C LYS A 32 -8.07 14.39 4.29
N TRP A 33 -8.59 14.23 3.07
CA TRP A 33 -8.24 13.13 2.20
C TRP A 33 -7.03 13.48 1.34
N ILE A 34 -6.10 12.54 1.22
CA ILE A 34 -4.90 12.64 0.39
C ILE A 34 -4.97 11.55 -0.66
N GLU A 35 -4.84 11.96 -1.94
CA GLU A 35 -4.70 11.02 -3.06
C GLU A 35 -3.28 10.44 -3.07
N LEU A 36 -3.19 9.12 -3.05
CA LEU A 36 -1.93 8.38 -3.04
C LEU A 36 -1.70 7.58 -4.35
N SER A 37 -2.51 7.85 -5.39
CA SER A 37 -2.36 7.22 -6.70
C SER A 37 -1.95 8.23 -7.75
N TYR A 38 -1.10 7.81 -8.69
CA TYR A 38 -0.87 8.57 -9.92
C TYR A 38 -1.99 8.28 -10.93
N PRO A 39 -2.50 9.29 -11.66
CA PRO A 39 -3.47 9.05 -12.73
C PRO A 39 -2.84 8.22 -13.86
N PHE A 40 -3.60 7.25 -14.38
CA PHE A 40 -3.17 6.44 -15.51
C PHE A 40 -3.28 7.21 -16.81
N SER A 41 -2.17 7.24 -17.58
CA SER A 41 -2.05 7.90 -18.87
C SER A 41 -0.96 7.22 -19.70
N ASN A 42 -0.68 7.78 -20.91
CA ASN A 42 0.46 7.37 -21.71
C ASN A 42 1.84 7.68 -21.06
N GLU A 43 1.86 8.48 -20.01
CA GLU A 43 3.06 8.78 -19.22
C GLU A 43 3.26 7.82 -18.05
N THR A 44 2.27 6.95 -17.80
CA THR A 44 2.36 5.96 -16.72
C THR A 44 3.58 5.06 -16.90
N LEU A 45 4.38 4.97 -15.85
CA LEU A 45 5.62 4.17 -15.87
C LEU A 45 5.30 2.69 -15.64
N TYR A 46 5.87 1.86 -16.50
CA TYR A 46 5.83 0.41 -16.45
C TYR A 46 7.24 -0.17 -16.43
N TRP A 47 7.38 -1.37 -15.93
CA TRP A 47 8.67 -2.07 -15.95
C TRP A 47 9.28 -2.06 -17.36
N PRO A 48 10.57 -1.81 -17.53
CA PRO A 48 11.15 -1.50 -18.83
C PRO A 48 10.96 -2.55 -19.92
N ASN A 49 10.83 -3.81 -19.56
CA ASN A 49 10.61 -4.90 -20.53
C ASN A 49 9.13 -5.27 -20.73
N ASN A 50 8.20 -4.56 -20.12
CA ASN A 50 6.79 -4.69 -20.49
C ASN A 50 6.60 -4.29 -21.96
N PRO A 51 5.90 -5.12 -22.76
CA PRO A 51 5.75 -4.88 -24.19
C PRO A 51 4.84 -3.69 -24.49
N THR A 52 3.95 -3.33 -23.56
CA THR A 52 2.98 -2.23 -23.68
C THR A 52 2.95 -1.42 -22.39
N GLY A 53 2.46 -0.17 -22.49
CA GLY A 53 2.06 0.66 -21.36
C GLY A 53 0.54 0.77 -21.26
N PHE A 54 0.05 1.82 -20.61
CA PHE A 54 -1.36 2.17 -20.60
C PHE A 54 -1.74 2.74 -21.97
N VAL A 55 -2.78 2.15 -22.58
CA VAL A 55 -3.35 2.58 -23.85
C VAL A 55 -4.83 2.86 -23.63
N MET A 56 -5.29 4.03 -24.04
CA MET A 56 -6.69 4.41 -24.00
C MET A 56 -7.20 4.65 -25.42
N ASP A 57 -8.24 3.92 -25.81
CA ASP A 57 -8.88 4.00 -27.12
C ASP A 57 -10.21 4.76 -27.04
N THR A 58 -10.46 5.68 -27.98
CA THR A 58 -11.74 6.33 -28.11
C THR A 58 -12.72 5.43 -28.86
N LEU A 59 -13.70 4.86 -28.14
CA LEU A 59 -14.76 4.07 -28.75
C LEU A 59 -15.82 4.96 -29.39
N PHE A 60 -16.16 6.08 -28.74
CA PHE A 60 -17.03 7.12 -29.26
C PHE A 60 -16.80 8.43 -28.52
N GLN A 61 -16.86 9.55 -29.23
CA GLN A 61 -16.87 10.89 -28.60
C GLN A 61 -17.56 11.89 -29.54
N GLY A 62 -18.71 12.44 -29.15
CA GLY A 62 -19.43 13.43 -29.93
C GLY A 62 -20.91 13.48 -29.68
N MET A 63 -21.62 14.25 -30.53
CA MET A 63 -23.08 14.30 -30.55
C MET A 63 -23.66 13.06 -31.18
N THR A 64 -24.59 12.42 -30.47
CA THR A 64 -25.33 11.26 -31.00
C THR A 64 -26.42 11.71 -31.99
N PRO A 65 -26.92 10.78 -32.83
CA PRO A 65 -28.11 11.07 -33.66
C PRO A 65 -29.36 11.48 -32.83
N GLY A 66 -29.40 11.12 -31.56
CA GLY A 66 -30.47 11.51 -30.63
C GLY A 66 -30.33 12.93 -30.04
N GLY A 67 -29.28 13.68 -30.44
CA GLY A 67 -29.10 15.08 -30.04
C GLY A 67 -28.48 15.31 -28.66
N PHE A 68 -27.79 14.30 -28.07
CA PHE A 68 -27.05 14.44 -26.81
C PHE A 68 -25.56 14.05 -27.00
N PHE A 69 -24.71 14.67 -26.21
CA PHE A 69 -23.27 14.32 -26.17
C PHE A 69 -23.06 12.98 -25.46
N TYR A 70 -22.18 12.14 -26.04
CA TYR A 70 -21.75 10.88 -25.44
C TYR A 70 -20.24 10.71 -25.65
N SER A 71 -19.55 10.19 -24.64
CA SER A 71 -18.16 9.77 -24.76
C SER A 71 -17.99 8.39 -24.11
N SER A 72 -17.20 7.53 -24.75
CA SER A 72 -16.88 6.20 -24.26
C SER A 72 -15.47 5.83 -24.73
N PHE A 73 -14.70 5.29 -23.79
CA PHE A 73 -13.31 4.90 -24.01
C PHE A 73 -13.13 3.44 -23.59
N GLY A 74 -12.19 2.76 -24.24
CA GLY A 74 -11.62 1.50 -23.80
C GLY A 74 -10.19 1.71 -23.31
N PHE A 75 -9.65 0.84 -22.49
CA PHE A 75 -8.25 0.85 -22.14
C PHE A 75 -7.66 -0.55 -22.07
N CYS A 76 -6.33 -0.63 -22.25
CA CYS A 76 -5.53 -1.82 -22.04
C CYS A 76 -4.25 -1.43 -21.29
N ALA A 77 -3.86 -2.23 -20.30
CA ALA A 77 -2.64 -2.04 -19.53
C ALA A 77 -2.16 -3.37 -18.95
N PRO A 78 -0.84 -3.54 -18.70
CA PRO A 78 -0.35 -4.58 -17.80
C PRO A 78 -0.87 -4.37 -16.38
N GLU A 79 -0.97 -5.44 -15.59
CA GLU A 79 -1.42 -5.38 -14.19
C GLU A 79 -0.46 -4.56 -13.30
N HIS A 80 0.86 -4.64 -13.57
CA HIS A 80 1.93 -4.05 -12.78
C HIS A 80 2.50 -2.81 -13.48
N GLY A 81 2.22 -1.65 -12.93
CA GLY A 81 2.68 -0.35 -13.40
C GLY A 81 1.77 0.80 -12.96
N GLY A 82 2.31 2.03 -12.97
CA GLY A 82 1.67 3.12 -12.25
C GLY A 82 1.49 2.78 -10.77
N THR A 83 0.59 3.44 -10.06
CA THR A 83 0.22 2.99 -8.70
C THR A 83 -0.57 1.70 -8.80
N HIS A 84 -0.04 0.62 -8.24
CA HIS A 84 -0.64 -0.70 -8.35
C HIS A 84 -0.44 -1.53 -7.08
N LEU A 85 -1.18 -2.63 -7.01
CA LEU A 85 -1.06 -3.65 -5.97
C LEU A 85 -0.46 -4.91 -6.56
N ASP A 86 0.52 -5.48 -5.87
CA ASP A 86 1.01 -6.83 -6.07
C ASP A 86 0.27 -7.79 -5.15
N ALA A 87 -0.48 -8.72 -5.75
CA ALA A 87 -1.13 -9.77 -4.99
C ALA A 87 -0.14 -10.89 -4.62
N PRO A 88 -0.37 -11.61 -3.52
CA PRO A 88 0.51 -12.69 -3.07
C PRO A 88 0.89 -13.70 -4.14
N VAL A 89 -0.04 -14.04 -5.03
CA VAL A 89 0.17 -15.01 -6.12
C VAL A 89 1.24 -14.55 -7.12
N HIS A 90 1.59 -13.25 -7.15
CA HIS A 90 2.57 -12.70 -8.10
C HIS A 90 3.95 -13.40 -7.98
N PHE A 91 4.44 -13.63 -6.75
CA PHE A 91 5.70 -14.32 -6.50
C PHE A 91 5.58 -15.58 -5.64
N ALA A 92 4.34 -15.97 -5.24
CA ALA A 92 4.12 -17.14 -4.40
C ALA A 92 2.96 -17.99 -4.94
N GLU A 93 3.30 -19.11 -5.59
CA GLU A 93 2.33 -20.05 -6.16
C GLU A 93 1.30 -20.52 -5.11
N GLY A 94 0.02 -20.50 -5.49
CA GLY A 94 -1.08 -20.94 -4.64
C GLY A 94 -1.47 -19.97 -3.53
N ARG A 95 -0.89 -18.77 -3.50
CA ARG A 95 -1.31 -17.68 -2.60
C ARG A 95 -2.46 -16.88 -3.20
N LYS A 96 -2.98 -15.92 -2.44
CA LYS A 96 -4.15 -15.12 -2.83
C LYS A 96 -3.91 -14.30 -4.09
N SER A 97 -4.86 -14.33 -5.00
CA SER A 97 -4.99 -13.37 -6.11
C SER A 97 -5.68 -12.08 -5.64
N VAL A 98 -5.71 -11.06 -6.51
CA VAL A 98 -6.30 -9.74 -6.19
C VAL A 98 -7.74 -9.86 -5.67
N ASP A 99 -8.59 -10.67 -6.33
CA ASP A 99 -10.00 -10.85 -5.99
C ASP A 99 -10.22 -11.67 -4.70
N GLU A 100 -9.17 -12.28 -4.16
CA GLU A 100 -9.21 -13.03 -2.90
C GLU A 100 -8.72 -12.22 -1.68
N LEU A 101 -8.18 -11.01 -1.91
CA LEU A 101 -7.79 -10.11 -0.83
C LEU A 101 -9.02 -9.53 -0.13
N SER A 102 -9.03 -9.53 1.19
CA SER A 102 -10.15 -9.01 1.96
C SER A 102 -10.05 -7.49 2.17
N LEU A 103 -11.18 -6.80 2.22
CA LEU A 103 -11.20 -5.36 2.50
C LEU A 103 -10.49 -4.98 3.81
N PRO A 104 -10.67 -5.72 4.93
CA PRO A 104 -9.91 -5.43 6.16
C PRO A 104 -8.38 -5.52 6.00
N GLN A 105 -7.88 -6.29 5.01
CA GLN A 105 -6.45 -6.36 4.71
C GLN A 105 -5.97 -5.14 3.93
N LEU A 106 -6.87 -4.55 3.12
CA LEU A 106 -6.60 -3.43 2.22
C LEU A 106 -6.92 -2.06 2.85
N THR A 107 -7.42 -2.04 4.07
CA THR A 107 -7.76 -0.81 4.80
C THR A 107 -7.22 -0.84 6.22
N GLY A 108 -6.84 0.31 6.75
CA GLY A 108 -6.36 0.38 8.13
C GLY A 108 -5.44 1.57 8.40
N HIS A 109 -5.09 1.70 9.68
CA HIS A 109 -4.08 2.66 10.09
C HIS A 109 -2.76 2.41 9.36
N ALA A 110 -2.11 3.50 8.96
CA ALA A 110 -0.80 3.45 8.31
C ALA A 110 0.29 3.99 9.23
N VAL A 111 1.45 3.36 9.13
CA VAL A 111 2.70 3.83 9.71
C VAL A 111 3.66 4.16 8.57
N VAL A 112 4.21 5.36 8.55
CA VAL A 112 5.17 5.81 7.53
C VAL A 112 6.58 5.79 8.11
N ILE A 113 7.44 4.95 7.55
CA ILE A 113 8.88 4.95 7.83
C ILE A 113 9.56 5.87 6.82
N ASP A 114 9.99 7.04 7.27
CA ASP A 114 10.68 8.01 6.40
C ASP A 114 12.18 7.75 6.36
N ILE A 115 12.64 7.29 5.21
CA ILE A 115 14.08 7.07 4.92
C ILE A 115 14.56 7.96 3.77
N SER A 116 13.82 9.00 3.41
CA SER A 116 14.09 9.84 2.24
C SER A 116 15.50 10.44 2.23
N ALA A 117 15.99 10.90 3.37
CA ALA A 117 17.33 11.46 3.46
C ALA A 117 18.44 10.46 3.08
N LYS A 118 18.27 9.17 3.44
CA LYS A 118 19.21 8.09 3.12
C LYS A 118 19.05 7.65 1.66
N ALA A 119 17.81 7.43 1.23
CA ALA A 119 17.48 6.97 -0.10
C ALA A 119 17.86 7.99 -1.21
N LEU A 120 17.64 9.28 -0.99
CA LEU A 120 18.03 10.33 -1.94
C LEU A 120 19.55 10.52 -2.02
N SER A 121 20.30 10.11 -1.01
CA SER A 121 21.78 10.11 -1.02
C SER A 121 22.39 8.85 -1.65
N ASN A 122 21.63 7.76 -1.72
CA ASN A 122 22.06 6.49 -2.30
C ASN A 122 20.89 5.83 -3.04
N ARG A 123 20.95 5.83 -4.37
CA ARG A 123 19.89 5.28 -5.24
C ARG A 123 19.59 3.80 -5.00
N ASP A 124 20.59 3.03 -4.59
CA ASP A 124 20.45 1.60 -4.32
C ASP A 124 20.29 1.32 -2.81
N TYR A 125 19.73 2.28 -2.08
CA TYR A 125 19.48 2.13 -0.67
C TYR A 125 18.47 1.01 -0.41
N MET A 126 18.82 0.12 0.50
CA MET A 126 17.93 -0.92 1.00
C MET A 126 17.51 -0.55 2.43
N VAL A 127 16.19 -0.37 2.63
CA VAL A 127 15.62 -0.09 3.95
C VAL A 127 15.93 -1.26 4.87
N SER A 128 16.59 -0.97 5.98
CA SER A 128 17.13 -1.97 6.90
C SER A 128 16.27 -2.17 8.15
N ILE A 129 16.58 -3.23 8.92
CA ILE A 129 16.00 -3.46 10.25
C ILE A 129 16.30 -2.27 11.18
N ASP A 130 17.52 -1.72 11.09
CA ASP A 130 17.94 -0.59 11.92
C ASP A 130 17.09 0.66 11.65
N ASP A 131 16.64 0.90 10.40
CA ASP A 131 15.74 2.02 10.07
C ASP A 131 14.40 1.90 10.81
N VAL A 132 13.82 0.71 10.81
CA VAL A 132 12.56 0.43 11.50
C VAL A 132 12.74 0.52 13.01
N GLN A 133 13.79 -0.05 13.55
CA GLN A 133 14.07 0.01 15.00
C GLN A 133 14.34 1.45 15.46
N GLN A 134 15.08 2.23 14.67
CA GLN A 134 15.31 3.64 14.99
C GLN A 134 14.00 4.45 14.96
N TRP A 135 13.10 4.14 14.01
CA TRP A 135 11.76 4.71 13.97
C TRP A 135 10.97 4.35 15.25
N GLU A 136 10.99 3.07 15.69
CA GLU A 136 10.32 2.62 16.91
C GLU A 136 10.87 3.27 18.18
N ILE A 137 12.18 3.52 18.24
CA ILE A 137 12.80 4.22 19.39
C ILE A 137 12.24 5.64 19.51
N THR A 138 11.96 6.29 18.38
CA THR A 138 11.52 7.69 18.35
C THR A 138 10.01 7.85 18.48
N ASN A 139 9.24 6.94 17.89
CA ASN A 139 7.78 7.11 17.71
C ASN A 139 6.96 6.07 18.51
N GLY A 140 7.61 5.12 19.15
CA GLY A 140 6.94 3.99 19.82
C GLY A 140 6.86 2.74 18.94
N ALA A 141 6.45 1.64 19.54
CA ALA A 141 6.34 0.36 18.83
C ALA A 141 5.31 0.44 17.70
N ILE A 142 5.64 -0.14 16.54
CA ILE A 142 4.69 -0.27 15.42
C ILE A 142 3.53 -1.16 15.88
N PRO A 143 2.27 -0.66 15.83
CA PRO A 143 1.10 -1.43 16.22
C PRO A 143 0.87 -2.66 15.33
N ASP A 144 0.15 -3.65 15.84
CA ASP A 144 -0.32 -4.78 15.03
C ASP A 144 -1.39 -4.34 14.02
N SER A 145 -1.47 -5.04 12.91
CA SER A 145 -2.53 -4.86 11.89
C SER A 145 -2.50 -3.49 11.17
N VAL A 146 -1.33 -2.88 11.04
CA VAL A 146 -1.13 -1.65 10.26
C VAL A 146 -0.73 -1.93 8.81
N ILE A 147 -0.90 -0.93 7.95
CA ILE A 147 -0.28 -0.84 6.63
C ILE A 147 1.04 -0.09 6.79
N LEU A 148 2.16 -0.73 6.47
CA LEU A 148 3.49 -0.17 6.66
C LEU A 148 3.98 0.49 5.37
N MET A 149 4.15 1.82 5.38
CA MET A 149 4.57 2.61 4.23
C MET A 149 6.03 3.03 4.35
N PHE A 150 6.80 2.86 3.29
CA PHE A 150 8.20 3.30 3.21
C PHE A 150 8.31 4.51 2.29
N ARG A 151 8.60 5.69 2.87
CA ARG A 151 8.80 6.93 2.14
C ARG A 151 10.27 7.09 1.79
N THR A 152 10.61 6.89 0.52
CA THR A 152 11.98 7.05 0.00
C THR A 152 12.24 8.44 -0.56
N GLY A 153 11.19 9.22 -0.81
CA GLY A 153 11.25 10.51 -1.49
C GLY A 153 11.37 10.39 -3.02
N TYR A 154 11.33 9.17 -3.57
CA TYR A 154 11.41 8.94 -5.01
C TYR A 154 10.16 9.37 -5.76
N GLY A 155 9.01 9.44 -5.10
CA GLY A 155 7.77 9.96 -5.68
C GLY A 155 7.93 11.32 -6.36
N GLN A 156 8.86 12.17 -5.87
CA GLN A 156 9.19 13.47 -6.50
C GLN A 156 9.71 13.37 -7.94
N TYR A 157 10.17 12.19 -8.36
CA TYR A 157 10.75 11.98 -9.69
C TYR A 157 9.75 11.43 -10.70
N TYR A 158 8.60 10.91 -10.24
CA TYR A 158 7.56 10.39 -11.12
C TYR A 158 6.92 11.52 -11.96
N PRO A 159 6.71 11.37 -13.28
CA PRO A 159 6.96 10.21 -14.14
C PRO A 159 8.28 10.27 -14.94
N ASP A 160 9.32 10.98 -14.51
CA ASP A 160 10.62 11.04 -15.17
C ASP A 160 11.35 9.70 -15.05
N ALA A 161 11.32 8.87 -16.08
CA ALA A 161 11.91 7.53 -16.06
C ALA A 161 13.41 7.52 -15.74
N VAL A 162 14.20 8.50 -16.21
CA VAL A 162 15.65 8.57 -15.94
C VAL A 162 15.92 8.84 -14.46
N ARG A 163 15.14 9.74 -13.87
CA ARG A 163 15.28 10.06 -12.44
C ARG A 163 14.68 8.98 -11.55
N TYR A 164 13.57 8.39 -11.97
CA TYR A 164 12.79 7.43 -11.18
C TYR A 164 13.36 6.01 -11.24
N PHE A 165 13.53 5.44 -12.44
CA PHE A 165 14.10 4.10 -12.65
C PHE A 165 15.64 4.07 -12.70
N GLY A 166 16.29 5.18 -13.07
CA GLY A 166 17.71 5.22 -13.43
C GLY A 166 17.95 5.18 -14.94
N THR A 167 16.93 4.87 -15.73
CA THR A 167 17.03 4.74 -17.18
C THR A 167 15.67 4.96 -17.84
N ASP A 168 15.68 5.50 -19.07
CA ASP A 168 14.53 5.55 -19.98
C ASP A 168 14.55 4.45 -21.05
N LYS A 169 15.60 3.61 -21.05
CA LYS A 169 15.71 2.51 -22.00
C LYS A 169 14.60 1.49 -21.78
N LYS A 170 14.27 0.78 -22.85
CA LYS A 170 13.25 -0.27 -22.88
C LYS A 170 13.87 -1.62 -23.26
N GLY A 171 13.15 -2.70 -22.92
CA GLY A 171 13.54 -4.08 -23.19
C GLY A 171 14.43 -4.67 -22.09
N ASP A 172 14.77 -5.93 -22.24
CA ASP A 172 15.48 -6.72 -21.20
C ASP A 172 16.84 -6.12 -20.80
N SER A 173 17.55 -5.49 -21.74
CA SER A 173 18.84 -4.85 -21.45
C SER A 173 18.73 -3.63 -20.53
N ALA A 174 17.55 -3.06 -20.36
CA ALA A 174 17.32 -1.94 -19.46
C ALA A 174 17.27 -2.38 -17.98
N ILE A 175 16.93 -3.65 -17.70
CA ILE A 175 16.81 -4.17 -16.33
C ILE A 175 18.11 -3.99 -15.53
N ALA A 176 19.25 -4.24 -16.15
CA ALA A 176 20.55 -4.04 -15.50
C ALA A 176 20.92 -2.58 -15.22
N LEU A 177 20.12 -1.63 -15.69
CA LEU A 177 20.32 -0.19 -15.52
C LEU A 177 19.37 0.43 -14.48
N LEU A 178 18.52 -0.39 -13.86
CA LEU A 178 17.59 0.05 -12.84
C LEU A 178 18.32 0.40 -11.55
N HIS A 179 18.09 1.60 -11.03
CA HIS A 179 18.66 2.10 -9.80
C HIS A 179 17.60 2.91 -9.04
N PHE A 180 17.01 2.31 -8.03
CA PHE A 180 16.06 2.93 -7.10
C PHE A 180 16.06 2.16 -5.77
N PRO A 181 15.71 2.80 -4.64
CA PRO A 181 15.70 2.16 -3.34
C PRO A 181 14.58 1.12 -3.21
N GLY A 182 14.77 0.17 -2.30
CA GLY A 182 13.79 -0.84 -1.96
C GLY A 182 13.96 -1.35 -0.53
N ILE A 183 13.28 -2.43 -0.19
CA ILE A 183 13.31 -3.07 1.13
C ILE A 183 14.37 -4.17 1.14
N ASP A 184 15.25 -4.17 2.16
CA ASP A 184 16.21 -5.25 2.35
C ASP A 184 15.47 -6.58 2.62
N PRO A 185 15.81 -7.68 1.92
CA PRO A 185 15.25 -9.00 2.21
C PRO A 185 15.35 -9.42 3.68
N GLN A 186 16.41 -9.00 4.39
CA GLN A 186 16.55 -9.27 5.82
C GLN A 186 15.48 -8.54 6.64
N LEU A 187 15.13 -7.29 6.25
CA LEU A 187 14.01 -6.58 6.85
C LEU A 187 12.69 -7.29 6.57
N ALA A 188 12.46 -7.76 5.33
CA ALA A 188 11.25 -8.51 5.01
C ALA A 188 11.11 -9.78 5.88
N GLU A 189 12.18 -10.57 6.04
CA GLU A 189 12.20 -11.73 6.94
C GLU A 189 11.91 -11.34 8.41
N TRP A 190 12.48 -10.21 8.85
CA TRP A 190 12.26 -9.71 10.20
C TRP A 190 10.82 -9.24 10.42
N LEU A 191 10.23 -8.53 9.44
CA LEU A 191 8.83 -8.09 9.49
C LEU A 191 7.88 -9.28 9.61
N VAL A 192 8.02 -10.27 8.74
CA VAL A 192 7.21 -11.51 8.77
C VAL A 192 7.28 -12.19 10.14
N LYS A 193 8.47 -12.23 10.74
CA LYS A 193 8.69 -12.93 12.01
C LYS A 193 8.21 -12.14 13.24
N ASN A 194 8.30 -10.82 13.22
CA ASN A 194 8.19 -9.99 14.42
C ASN A 194 7.01 -9.01 14.40
N LYS A 195 6.33 -8.85 13.27
CA LYS A 195 5.25 -7.88 13.10
C LYS A 195 4.03 -8.53 12.45
N LYS A 196 2.85 -8.06 12.82
CA LYS A 196 1.59 -8.43 12.17
C LYS A 196 1.11 -7.27 11.31
N ILE A 197 1.69 -7.14 10.12
CA ILE A 197 1.31 -6.09 9.16
C ILE A 197 0.29 -6.62 8.15
N LYS A 198 -0.58 -5.73 7.66
CA LYS A 198 -1.61 -6.05 6.65
C LYS A 198 -1.05 -6.03 5.24
N ALA A 199 -0.22 -5.04 4.94
CA ALA A 199 0.39 -4.78 3.65
C ALA A 199 1.63 -3.92 3.83
N VAL A 200 2.47 -3.84 2.80
CA VAL A 200 3.54 -2.85 2.68
C VAL A 200 3.25 -1.90 1.53
N GLY A 201 3.71 -0.65 1.61
CA GLY A 201 3.65 0.32 0.51
C GLY A 201 4.97 1.07 0.36
N ILE A 202 5.29 1.51 -0.86
CA ILE A 202 6.52 2.24 -1.17
C ILE A 202 6.30 3.20 -2.34
N ASP A 203 7.02 4.32 -2.35
CA ASP A 203 6.99 5.32 -3.43
C ASP A 203 8.03 5.06 -4.54
N THR A 204 8.43 3.80 -4.74
CA THR A 204 9.33 3.33 -5.79
C THR A 204 8.63 2.33 -6.74
N PRO A 205 9.25 2.03 -7.92
CA PRO A 205 8.67 1.09 -8.89
C PRO A 205 8.57 -0.35 -8.40
N SER A 206 9.26 -0.70 -7.31
CA SER A 206 9.31 -2.04 -6.76
C SER A 206 9.64 -1.99 -5.27
N ILE A 207 9.12 -2.94 -4.48
CA ILE A 207 9.55 -3.16 -3.10
C ILE A 207 10.95 -3.76 -3.01
N ASP A 208 11.44 -4.49 -4.03
CA ASP A 208 12.86 -4.81 -4.17
C ASP A 208 13.61 -3.61 -4.75
N TYR A 209 14.86 -3.40 -4.36
CA TYR A 209 15.69 -2.33 -4.92
C TYR A 209 16.06 -2.60 -6.40
N GLY A 210 16.42 -1.54 -7.13
CA GLY A 210 16.56 -1.57 -8.59
C GLY A 210 17.54 -2.63 -9.13
N GLN A 211 18.58 -3.00 -8.38
CA GLN A 211 19.58 -4.01 -8.77
C GLN A 211 19.22 -5.44 -8.30
N SER A 212 18.02 -5.63 -7.70
CA SER A 212 17.55 -6.99 -7.36
C SER A 212 17.36 -7.82 -8.62
N ASN A 213 17.87 -9.04 -8.60
CA ASN A 213 17.75 -10.00 -9.71
C ASN A 213 17.03 -11.30 -9.31
N ASP A 214 16.67 -11.43 -8.03
CA ASP A 214 16.02 -12.60 -7.47
C ASP A 214 14.67 -12.27 -6.77
N PHE A 215 14.29 -11.00 -6.70
CA PHE A 215 13.02 -10.49 -6.12
C PHE A 215 12.73 -11.07 -4.73
N ARG A 216 13.76 -11.11 -3.91
CA ARG A 216 13.70 -11.84 -2.63
C ARG A 216 12.74 -11.21 -1.64
N THR A 217 12.62 -9.88 -1.62
CA THR A 217 11.66 -9.16 -0.76
C THR A 217 10.24 -9.52 -1.12
N HIS A 218 9.88 -9.48 -2.42
CA HIS A 218 8.57 -9.95 -2.89
C HIS A 218 8.30 -11.39 -2.45
N ARG A 219 9.22 -12.30 -2.75
CA ARG A 219 9.05 -13.72 -2.46
C ARG A 219 8.82 -14.00 -0.97
N ILE A 220 9.44 -13.24 -0.07
CA ILE A 220 9.27 -13.40 1.37
C ILE A 220 7.89 -12.89 1.82
N LEU A 221 7.54 -11.65 1.47
CA LEU A 221 6.30 -11.01 1.92
C LEU A 221 5.06 -11.67 1.30
N LEU A 222 5.08 -11.90 -0.01
CA LEU A 222 3.95 -12.48 -0.72
C LEU A 222 3.69 -13.94 -0.33
N ALA A 223 4.73 -14.69 0.05
CA ALA A 223 4.57 -16.05 0.59
C ALA A 223 3.76 -16.08 1.89
N GLU A 224 3.71 -14.99 2.63
CA GLU A 224 2.92 -14.85 3.86
C GLU A 224 1.58 -14.11 3.65
N ASN A 225 1.15 -13.97 2.38
CA ASN A 225 -0.04 -13.23 1.96
C ASN A 225 -0.03 -11.76 2.40
N ILE A 226 1.13 -11.12 2.45
CA ILE A 226 1.31 -9.69 2.69
C ILE A 226 1.45 -9.02 1.32
N PRO A 227 0.40 -8.36 0.78
CA PRO A 227 0.46 -7.67 -0.52
C PRO A 227 1.34 -6.43 -0.45
N ALA A 228 1.81 -5.99 -1.62
CA ALA A 228 2.58 -4.76 -1.75
C ALA A 228 1.85 -3.71 -2.58
N PHE A 229 2.03 -2.44 -2.21
CA PHE A 229 1.57 -1.27 -2.98
C PHE A 229 2.81 -0.54 -3.50
N GLU A 230 2.91 -0.42 -4.81
CA GLU A 230 4.07 0.16 -5.47
C GLU A 230 3.71 1.44 -6.21
N ASN A 231 4.69 2.31 -6.43
CA ASN A 231 4.48 3.64 -6.98
C ASN A 231 3.42 4.44 -6.20
N VAL A 232 3.47 4.37 -4.87
CA VAL A 232 2.55 5.15 -4.01
C VAL A 232 2.91 6.63 -4.12
N ALA A 233 1.93 7.45 -4.52
CA ALA A 233 2.10 8.89 -4.67
C ALA A 233 2.01 9.62 -3.33
N ASN A 234 2.55 10.85 -3.26
CA ASN A 234 2.30 11.82 -2.19
C ASN A 234 2.55 11.30 -0.76
N LEU A 235 3.43 10.32 -0.56
CA LEU A 235 3.78 9.84 0.79
C LEU A 235 4.40 10.93 1.67
N ASP A 236 4.95 11.99 1.06
CA ASP A 236 5.48 13.16 1.75
C ASP A 236 4.41 14.01 2.44
N GLN A 237 3.13 13.85 2.05
CA GLN A 237 1.99 14.53 2.66
C GLN A 237 1.41 13.80 3.88
N LEU A 238 1.81 12.52 4.09
CA LEU A 238 1.33 11.75 5.24
C LEU A 238 2.17 12.06 6.50
N PRO A 239 1.53 12.16 7.68
CA PRO A 239 2.25 12.08 8.95
C PRO A 239 2.88 10.69 9.13
N LEU A 240 3.79 10.55 10.09
CA LEU A 240 4.43 9.26 10.38
C LEU A 240 3.46 8.23 10.98
N THR A 241 2.42 8.72 11.63
CA THR A 241 1.32 7.97 12.26
C THR A 241 -0.01 8.68 12.00
N GLU A 242 -1.09 8.17 12.54
CA GLU A 242 -2.42 8.84 12.57
C GLU A 242 -3.07 9.03 11.19
N SER A 243 -2.66 8.28 10.18
CA SER A 243 -3.39 8.22 8.92
C SER A 243 -4.11 6.89 8.74
N TYR A 244 -5.27 6.93 8.08
CA TYR A 244 -6.03 5.74 7.72
C TYR A 244 -6.03 5.58 6.20
N VAL A 245 -5.53 4.44 5.73
CA VAL A 245 -5.40 4.13 4.29
C VAL A 245 -6.55 3.25 3.83
N VAL A 246 -7.05 3.56 2.63
CA VAL A 246 -8.00 2.75 1.87
C VAL A 246 -7.36 2.45 0.52
N ALA A 247 -6.98 1.20 0.28
CA ALA A 247 -6.30 0.73 -0.93
C ALA A 247 -7.20 -0.24 -1.70
N LEU A 248 -7.86 0.25 -2.75
CA LEU A 248 -8.84 -0.53 -3.51
C LEU A 248 -8.32 -0.84 -4.93
N PRO A 249 -7.74 -2.02 -5.16
CA PRO A 249 -7.33 -2.43 -6.50
C PRO A 249 -8.55 -2.71 -7.38
N MET A 250 -8.38 -2.60 -8.70
CA MET A 250 -9.33 -3.15 -9.65
C MET A 250 -9.48 -4.66 -9.38
N PRO A 251 -10.70 -5.19 -9.07
CA PRO A 251 -10.88 -6.57 -8.63
C PRO A 251 -10.78 -7.56 -9.80
N ILE A 252 -9.59 -7.73 -10.35
CA ILE A 252 -9.30 -8.64 -11.45
C ILE A 252 -9.31 -10.07 -10.92
N LYS A 253 -10.23 -10.89 -11.45
CA LYS A 253 -10.35 -12.30 -11.04
C LYS A 253 -9.09 -13.06 -11.40
N LYS A 254 -8.44 -13.67 -10.41
CA LYS A 254 -7.17 -14.38 -10.51
C LYS A 254 -6.00 -13.49 -10.95
N GLY A 255 -6.14 -12.16 -10.84
CA GLY A 255 -5.06 -11.22 -11.14
C GLY A 255 -3.87 -11.39 -10.21
N SER A 256 -2.67 -11.29 -10.75
CA SER A 256 -1.42 -11.29 -9.99
C SER A 256 -1.15 -9.92 -9.38
N GLY A 257 -1.73 -8.87 -9.94
CA GLY A 257 -1.72 -7.49 -9.50
C GLY A 257 -2.85 -6.71 -10.15
N ALA A 258 -2.98 -5.46 -9.81
CA ALA A 258 -3.99 -4.59 -10.42
C ALA A 258 -3.66 -3.10 -10.23
N PRO A 259 -4.10 -2.24 -11.17
CA PRO A 259 -4.19 -0.81 -10.92
C PRO A 259 -4.88 -0.54 -9.59
N LEU A 260 -4.30 0.36 -8.79
CA LEU A 260 -4.74 0.63 -7.44
C LEU A 260 -5.19 2.09 -7.30
N HIS A 261 -6.42 2.30 -6.80
CA HIS A 261 -6.81 3.59 -6.25
C HIS A 261 -6.62 3.52 -4.74
N ILE A 262 -5.61 4.25 -4.26
CA ILE A 262 -5.25 4.31 -2.85
C ILE A 262 -5.34 5.76 -2.36
N ILE A 263 -6.02 5.95 -1.24
CA ILE A 263 -6.22 7.23 -0.59
C ILE A 263 -5.89 7.10 0.90
N ALA A 264 -5.57 8.21 1.54
CA ALA A 264 -5.43 8.27 2.98
C ALA A 264 -6.31 9.38 3.57
N PHE A 265 -6.93 9.10 4.71
CA PHE A 265 -7.51 10.10 5.58
C PHE A 265 -6.49 10.47 6.66
N VAL A 266 -6.31 11.77 6.87
CA VAL A 266 -5.47 12.33 7.93
C VAL A 266 -6.39 13.21 8.79
N PRO A 267 -6.66 12.84 10.05
CA PRO A 267 -7.44 13.66 10.96
C PRO A 267 -6.72 14.99 11.27
N ASP A 268 -7.50 16.03 11.68
CA ASP A 268 -6.97 17.36 12.03
C ASP A 268 -6.15 17.36 13.33
#